data_9bdbc92fda57282660e23449d04027b8
#
_entry.id   9bdbc92fda57282660e23449d04027b8
#
_cell.length_a   1.000
_cell.length_b   1.000
_cell.length_c   1.000
_cell.angle_alpha   90.00
_cell.angle_beta   90.00
_cell.angle_gamma   90.00
#
_symmetry.space_group_name_H-M   'P 1'
#
loop_
_entity.id
_entity.type
_entity.pdbx_description
1 polymer ?
#
loop_
_entity_poly.entity_id
_entity_poly.type
_entity_poly.pdbx_seq_one_letter_code
_entity_poly.pdbx_strand_id
1 'polypeptide(L)'
;MYKLTDHVDIEIIAGQQLSAIPRMLIYDVEIVLTTANSIKEMDHEILTTYGSDKGWLFTENNDTFRFDTSDHLLTSIYFDYSEQEKEPDHKLDLIMNAKKIVGIPKLFQPSSFDLEPFEYRYCVPSSNILLGYGDIFLKSQNQCTELQITEHISLLFNENHLYCAWLMKHPEQFLVNKIAPIEKYPVTPLLKKSFWDVFQFINQEKISLMEEEDIPTFHELLSLYKNIHSTSENNNGMKTLAEKLFDFADNFYSQEQMKFFH
;
A
#
# COMPACT_ATOMS: atom_id res chain seq x y z
N MET A 1 4.63 24.33 -9.51
CA MET A 1 3.93 23.29 -10.23
C MET A 1 4.48 21.97 -9.73
N TYR A 2 3.64 21.01 -9.41
CA TYR A 2 4.06 19.68 -8.97
C TYR A 2 4.08 18.72 -10.14
N LYS A 3 4.84 17.64 -10.02
CA LYS A 3 5.01 16.65 -11.08
C LYS A 3 4.86 15.25 -10.52
N LEU A 4 4.08 14.40 -11.17
CA LEU A 4 4.05 12.96 -10.88
C LEU A 4 5.18 12.22 -11.61
N THR A 5 5.53 12.69 -12.82
CA THR A 5 6.73 12.30 -13.57
C THR A 5 7.38 13.51 -14.21
N ASP A 6 8.51 13.33 -14.89
CA ASP A 6 9.15 14.40 -15.66
C ASP A 6 8.22 15.01 -16.76
N HIS A 7 7.19 14.27 -17.14
CA HIS A 7 6.26 14.62 -18.23
C HIS A 7 4.82 14.88 -17.80
N VAL A 8 4.49 14.63 -16.51
CA VAL A 8 3.12 14.73 -15.98
C VAL A 8 3.06 15.79 -14.91
N ASP A 9 2.67 16.98 -15.30
CA ASP A 9 2.45 18.11 -14.39
C ASP A 9 1.05 18.04 -13.76
N ILE A 10 0.95 18.40 -12.48
CA ILE A 10 -0.30 18.46 -11.72
C ILE A 10 -0.47 19.82 -11.02
N GLU A 11 -1.72 20.23 -10.91
CA GLU A 11 -2.17 21.24 -9.98
C GLU A 11 -2.67 20.59 -8.69
N ILE A 12 -2.52 21.25 -7.54
CA ILE A 12 -3.10 20.82 -6.28
C ILE A 12 -4.33 21.67 -5.99
N ILE A 13 -5.49 21.03 -5.92
CA ILE A 13 -6.74 21.67 -5.48
C ILE A 13 -6.78 21.58 -3.95
N ALA A 14 -6.35 22.67 -3.33
CA ALA A 14 -6.20 22.74 -1.87
C ALA A 14 -7.54 22.70 -1.13
N GLY A 15 -7.53 22.15 0.08
CA GLY A 15 -8.68 22.11 1.00
C GLY A 15 -9.70 21.01 0.67
N GLN A 16 -9.46 20.18 -0.33
CA GLN A 16 -10.28 19.00 -0.66
C GLN A 16 -9.53 17.71 -0.33
N GLN A 17 -10.27 16.67 -0.04
CA GLN A 17 -9.73 15.31 0.13
C GLN A 17 -10.58 14.32 -0.65
N LEU A 18 -9.97 13.22 -1.07
CA LEU A 18 -10.71 12.10 -1.65
C LEU A 18 -11.61 11.48 -0.59
N SER A 19 -12.86 11.21 -0.96
CA SER A 19 -13.79 10.42 -0.14
C SER A 19 -13.48 8.92 -0.16
N ALA A 20 -12.51 8.51 -0.97
CA ALA A 20 -12.08 7.11 -1.11
C ALA A 20 -11.44 6.60 0.18
N ILE A 21 -11.66 5.32 0.47
CA ILE A 21 -11.15 4.64 1.64
C ILE A 21 -10.02 3.71 1.21
N PRO A 22 -8.85 3.75 1.85
CA PRO A 22 -7.77 2.82 1.55
C PRO A 22 -8.18 1.38 1.85
N ARG A 23 -7.71 0.45 1.04
CA ARG A 23 -7.77 -1.00 1.28
C ARG A 23 -6.38 -1.56 1.10
N MET A 24 -5.93 -2.30 2.08
CA MET A 24 -4.64 -2.96 2.04
C MET A 24 -4.85 -4.43 1.75
N LEU A 25 -4.55 -4.82 0.52
CA LEU A 25 -4.63 -6.19 0.03
C LEU A 25 -3.27 -6.87 0.29
N ILE A 26 -3.18 -7.58 1.41
CA ILE A 26 -1.91 -8.24 1.79
C ILE A 26 -1.56 -9.36 0.81
N TYR A 27 -2.57 -10.04 0.26
CA TYR A 27 -2.36 -11.13 -0.69
C TYR A 27 -1.69 -10.64 -1.98
N ASP A 28 -2.18 -9.54 -2.52
CA ASP A 28 -1.76 -8.99 -3.81
C ASP A 28 -0.61 -7.99 -3.68
N VAL A 29 -0.15 -7.70 -2.46
CA VAL A 29 0.92 -6.70 -2.17
C VAL A 29 0.51 -5.28 -2.60
N GLU A 30 -0.79 -4.94 -2.48
CA GLU A 30 -1.37 -3.72 -3.03
C GLU A 30 -2.05 -2.84 -1.97
N ILE A 31 -2.01 -1.54 -2.19
CA ILE A 31 -2.85 -0.55 -1.52
C ILE A 31 -3.77 0.08 -2.54
N VAL A 32 -5.07 -0.11 -2.37
CA VAL A 32 -6.08 0.42 -3.26
C VAL A 32 -6.85 1.54 -2.59
N LEU A 33 -6.85 2.71 -3.20
CA LEU A 33 -7.64 3.87 -2.79
C LEU A 33 -8.78 4.06 -3.78
N THR A 34 -10.01 3.66 -3.40
CA THR A 34 -11.20 3.72 -4.27
C THR A 34 -12.47 3.95 -3.45
N THR A 35 -13.52 4.47 -4.09
CA THR A 35 -14.87 4.56 -3.53
C THR A 35 -15.67 3.27 -3.71
N ALA A 36 -15.26 2.40 -4.64
CA ALA A 36 -15.92 1.13 -4.93
C ALA A 36 -15.87 0.17 -3.75
N ASN A 37 -16.93 -0.58 -3.53
CA ASN A 37 -17.06 -1.58 -2.46
C ASN A 37 -17.05 -3.03 -2.98
N SER A 38 -16.78 -3.22 -4.26
CA SER A 38 -16.62 -4.52 -4.89
C SER A 38 -15.83 -4.38 -6.18
N ILE A 39 -15.22 -5.47 -6.65
CA ILE A 39 -14.55 -5.52 -7.95
C ILE A 39 -15.52 -5.10 -9.05
N LYS A 40 -16.77 -5.56 -9.01
CA LYS A 40 -17.78 -5.20 -10.01
C LYS A 40 -18.11 -3.70 -10.04
N GLU A 41 -18.20 -3.06 -8.87
CA GLU A 41 -18.39 -1.60 -8.80
C GLU A 41 -17.18 -0.88 -9.33
N MET A 42 -16.00 -1.37 -9.04
CA MET A 42 -14.75 -0.81 -9.49
C MET A 42 -14.58 -0.92 -11.00
N ASP A 43 -14.89 -2.09 -11.60
CA ASP A 43 -14.95 -2.28 -13.06
C ASP A 43 -15.93 -1.30 -13.71
N HIS A 44 -17.10 -1.13 -13.09
CA HIS A 44 -18.12 -0.20 -13.60
C HIS A 44 -17.64 1.26 -13.50
N GLU A 45 -17.04 1.66 -12.39
CA GLU A 45 -16.45 3.00 -12.20
C GLU A 45 -15.37 3.26 -13.27
N ILE A 46 -14.49 2.30 -13.49
CA ILE A 46 -13.43 2.39 -14.48
C ILE A 46 -14.01 2.56 -15.88
N LEU A 47 -14.95 1.71 -16.29
CA LEU A 47 -15.57 1.78 -17.61
C LEU A 47 -16.36 3.06 -17.80
N THR A 48 -17.07 3.56 -16.81
CA THR A 48 -17.90 4.76 -16.93
C THR A 48 -17.08 6.05 -16.84
N THR A 49 -16.04 6.07 -16.01
CA THR A 49 -15.22 7.28 -15.80
C THR A 49 -14.11 7.40 -16.84
N TYR A 50 -13.51 6.28 -17.26
CA TYR A 50 -12.34 6.28 -18.16
C TYR A 50 -12.64 5.71 -19.55
N GLY A 51 -13.84 5.14 -19.75
CA GLY A 51 -14.28 4.60 -21.04
C GLY A 51 -13.56 3.32 -21.49
N SER A 52 -12.68 2.77 -20.66
CA SER A 52 -11.90 1.56 -20.94
C SER A 52 -11.44 0.91 -19.62
N ASP A 53 -11.46 -0.41 -19.60
CA ASP A 53 -10.86 -1.26 -18.56
C ASP A 53 -9.36 -1.52 -18.80
N LYS A 54 -8.80 -0.99 -19.88
CA LYS A 54 -7.38 -1.16 -20.19
C LYS A 54 -6.52 -0.60 -19.06
N GLY A 55 -5.59 -1.40 -18.61
CA GLY A 55 -4.63 -1.05 -17.58
C GLY A 55 -5.10 -1.35 -16.14
N TRP A 56 -6.32 -1.85 -15.93
CA TRP A 56 -6.81 -2.19 -14.61
C TRP A 56 -6.57 -3.67 -14.23
N LEU A 57 -6.89 -4.60 -15.13
CA LEU A 57 -6.75 -6.04 -14.87
C LEU A 57 -5.40 -6.62 -15.31
N PHE A 58 -4.56 -5.83 -15.96
CA PHE A 58 -3.35 -6.32 -16.64
C PHE A 58 -2.11 -5.43 -16.44
N THR A 59 -2.14 -4.43 -15.59
CA THR A 59 -0.93 -3.72 -15.17
C THR A 59 -0.24 -4.54 -14.09
N GLU A 60 0.51 -5.52 -14.52
CA GLU A 60 1.43 -6.22 -13.65
C GLU A 60 2.40 -5.21 -13.04
N ASN A 61 2.36 -5.07 -11.72
CA ASN A 61 3.36 -4.34 -10.92
C ASN A 61 3.53 -2.84 -11.30
N ASN A 62 2.45 -2.07 -11.34
CA ASN A 62 2.54 -0.62 -11.58
C ASN A 62 1.68 0.18 -10.60
N ASP A 63 2.21 1.29 -10.10
CA ASP A 63 1.41 2.32 -9.44
C ASP A 63 0.49 2.96 -10.47
N THR A 64 -0.82 2.92 -10.25
CA THR A 64 -1.80 3.47 -11.19
C THR A 64 -2.52 4.66 -10.59
N PHE A 65 -2.51 5.78 -11.31
CA PHE A 65 -3.24 7.00 -10.94
C PHE A 65 -4.38 7.22 -11.93
N ARG A 66 -5.61 7.33 -11.42
CA ARG A 66 -6.80 7.53 -12.24
C ARG A 66 -7.45 8.88 -11.96
N PHE A 67 -7.70 9.60 -13.06
CA PHE A 67 -8.26 10.94 -13.03
C PHE A 67 -9.58 10.97 -13.79
N ASP A 68 -10.57 11.65 -13.26
CA ASP A 68 -11.85 11.85 -13.93
C ASP A 68 -11.66 12.57 -15.27
N THR A 69 -12.36 12.10 -16.31
CA THR A 69 -12.23 12.67 -17.67
C THR A 69 -12.93 14.02 -17.84
N SER A 70 -13.82 14.40 -16.94
CA SER A 70 -14.61 15.64 -17.03
C SER A 70 -13.96 16.81 -16.30
N ASP A 71 -13.46 16.59 -15.08
CA ASP A 71 -12.87 17.63 -14.23
C ASP A 71 -11.36 17.44 -14.00
N HIS A 72 -10.82 16.31 -14.43
CA HIS A 72 -9.42 15.91 -14.34
C HIS A 72 -8.90 15.74 -12.90
N LEU A 73 -9.79 15.60 -11.92
CA LEU A 73 -9.42 15.35 -10.53
C LEU A 73 -9.03 13.88 -10.33
N LEU A 74 -8.07 13.65 -9.45
CA LEU A 74 -7.74 12.31 -9.00
C LEU A 74 -8.95 11.65 -8.34
N THR A 75 -9.27 10.42 -8.73
CA THR A 75 -10.41 9.64 -8.20
C THR A 75 -9.98 8.38 -7.48
N SER A 76 -8.97 7.70 -7.98
CA SER A 76 -8.47 6.47 -7.36
C SER A 76 -6.98 6.29 -7.59
N ILE A 77 -6.34 5.52 -6.71
CA ILE A 77 -4.92 5.14 -6.83
C ILE A 77 -4.77 3.67 -6.47
N TYR A 78 -3.81 3.08 -7.14
CA TYR A 78 -3.20 1.80 -6.84
C TYR A 78 -1.74 2.00 -6.52
N PHE A 79 -1.28 1.43 -5.44
CA PHE A 79 0.13 1.31 -5.14
C PHE A 79 0.49 -0.16 -5.02
N ASP A 80 1.44 -0.58 -5.81
CA ASP A 80 2.21 -1.78 -5.55
C ASP A 80 3.26 -1.48 -4.48
N TYR A 81 3.27 -2.20 -3.37
CA TYR A 81 4.31 -1.99 -2.38
C TYR A 81 5.40 -3.05 -2.47
N SER A 82 6.63 -2.60 -2.59
CA SER A 82 7.80 -3.45 -2.70
C SER A 82 7.95 -4.41 -1.51
N GLU A 83 8.47 -5.60 -1.76
CA GLU A 83 8.93 -6.54 -0.75
C GLU A 83 10.34 -6.23 -0.25
N GLN A 84 11.05 -5.31 -0.93
CA GLN A 84 12.36 -4.86 -0.49
C GLN A 84 12.22 -3.85 0.65
N GLU A 85 12.44 -4.34 1.88
CA GLU A 85 12.46 -3.47 3.04
C GLU A 85 13.83 -2.84 3.21
N LYS A 86 13.87 -1.50 3.25
CA LYS A 86 15.09 -0.74 3.42
C LYS A 86 14.81 0.48 4.27
N GLU A 87 15.67 0.75 5.26
CA GLU A 87 15.59 1.99 6.02
C GLU A 87 16.10 3.16 5.16
N PRO A 88 15.33 4.27 5.07
CA PRO A 88 15.72 5.41 4.26
C PRO A 88 16.78 6.30 4.94
N ASP A 89 17.71 5.70 5.68
CA ASP A 89 18.77 6.37 6.46
C ASP A 89 18.20 7.53 7.31
N HIS A 90 18.78 8.71 7.22
CA HIS A 90 18.33 9.91 7.96
C HIS A 90 17.15 10.65 7.30
N LYS A 91 16.52 10.07 6.25
CA LYS A 91 15.46 10.74 5.48
C LYS A 91 14.09 10.76 6.16
N LEU A 92 13.91 9.99 7.22
CA LEU A 92 12.67 10.05 8.01
C LEU A 92 12.39 11.46 8.54
N ASP A 93 13.44 12.22 8.88
CA ASP A 93 13.32 13.61 9.30
C ASP A 93 12.70 14.51 8.23
N LEU A 94 12.94 14.22 6.93
CA LEU A 94 12.31 14.96 5.83
C LEU A 94 10.80 14.78 5.80
N ILE A 95 10.32 13.58 6.15
CA ILE A 95 8.89 13.27 6.24
C ILE A 95 8.29 13.94 7.47
N MET A 96 8.93 13.82 8.63
CA MET A 96 8.42 14.37 9.89
C MET A 96 8.31 15.91 9.85
N ASN A 97 9.23 16.55 9.11
CA ASN A 97 9.30 18.00 8.94
C ASN A 97 8.72 18.49 7.60
N ALA A 98 8.04 17.62 6.85
CA ALA A 98 7.47 17.97 5.55
C ALA A 98 6.43 19.09 5.67
N LYS A 99 6.43 20.00 4.69
CA LYS A 99 5.35 20.98 4.55
C LYS A 99 4.07 20.25 4.16
N LYS A 100 3.04 20.31 5.02
CA LYS A 100 1.77 19.64 4.77
C LYS A 100 0.81 20.51 3.97
N ILE A 101 0.24 19.91 2.94
CA ILE A 101 -0.84 20.47 2.14
C ILE A 101 -1.96 19.42 2.11
N VAL A 102 -3.18 19.84 2.40
CA VAL A 102 -4.38 19.03 2.18
C VAL A 102 -4.92 19.37 0.80
N GLY A 103 -5.07 18.39 -0.07
CA GLY A 103 -5.55 18.68 -1.43
C GLY A 103 -5.66 17.43 -2.30
N ILE A 104 -6.23 17.63 -3.49
CA ILE A 104 -6.38 16.58 -4.52
C ILE A 104 -5.55 16.99 -5.75
N PRO A 105 -4.76 16.07 -6.33
CA PRO A 105 -4.11 16.29 -7.60
C PRO A 105 -5.14 16.46 -8.73
N LYS A 106 -4.85 17.39 -9.63
CA LYS A 106 -5.60 17.63 -10.86
C LYS A 106 -4.65 17.67 -12.04
N LEU A 107 -4.96 16.93 -13.11
CA LEU A 107 -4.21 16.98 -14.35
C LEU A 107 -4.61 18.18 -15.22
N PHE A 108 -3.67 18.68 -16.01
CA PHE A 108 -3.97 19.69 -17.03
C PHE A 108 -4.64 19.09 -18.26
N GLN A 109 -4.38 17.83 -18.56
CA GLN A 109 -5.00 17.08 -19.65
C GLN A 109 -5.54 15.75 -19.11
N PRO A 110 -6.73 15.30 -19.60
CA PRO A 110 -7.30 14.04 -19.11
C PRO A 110 -6.42 12.87 -19.54
N SER A 111 -5.89 12.16 -18.57
CA SER A 111 -5.23 10.88 -18.80
C SER A 111 -5.23 10.04 -17.55
N SER A 112 -5.19 8.72 -17.71
CA SER A 112 -4.74 7.80 -16.66
C SER A 112 -3.36 7.33 -17.07
N PHE A 113 -2.51 7.07 -16.12
CA PHE A 113 -1.17 6.60 -16.39
C PHE A 113 -0.69 5.70 -15.27
N ASP A 114 0.24 4.86 -15.64
CA ASP A 114 0.89 3.91 -14.77
C ASP A 114 2.33 4.37 -14.55
N LEU A 115 2.82 4.18 -13.34
CA LEU A 115 4.20 4.45 -12.95
C LEU A 115 4.84 3.15 -12.50
N GLU A 116 6.14 3.04 -12.71
CA GLU A 116 6.90 1.98 -12.03
C GLU A 116 6.75 2.15 -10.51
N PRO A 117 6.45 1.07 -9.77
CA PRO A 117 6.32 1.14 -8.32
C PRO A 117 7.66 1.53 -7.70
N PHE A 118 7.60 2.06 -6.51
CA PHE A 118 8.82 2.37 -5.79
C PHE A 118 9.57 1.10 -5.39
N GLU A 119 10.90 1.16 -5.54
CA GLU A 119 11.82 0.04 -5.30
C GLU A 119 11.80 -0.46 -3.85
N TYR A 120 11.52 0.43 -2.89
CA TYR A 120 11.66 0.14 -1.46
C TYR A 120 10.39 0.45 -0.70
N ARG A 121 10.18 -0.34 0.35
CA ARG A 121 9.26 0.02 1.43
C ARG A 121 10.01 0.17 2.74
N TYR A 122 9.43 0.91 3.67
CA TYR A 122 9.90 0.99 5.04
C TYR A 122 8.75 1.09 6.03
N CYS A 123 8.81 0.24 7.04
CA CYS A 123 7.84 0.21 8.12
C CYS A 123 8.34 1.06 9.29
N VAL A 124 7.54 2.03 9.74
CA VAL A 124 7.82 2.86 10.92
C VAL A 124 6.79 2.53 12.02
N PRO A 125 6.97 1.41 12.78
CA PRO A 125 5.96 0.94 13.74
C PRO A 125 5.66 1.95 14.85
N SER A 126 6.66 2.72 15.28
CA SER A 126 6.51 3.76 16.32
C SER A 126 5.54 4.88 15.92
N SER A 127 5.40 5.15 14.63
CA SER A 127 4.51 6.18 14.07
C SER A 127 3.30 5.57 13.35
N ASN A 128 3.18 4.25 13.26
CA ASN A 128 2.18 3.52 12.48
C ASN A 128 2.15 3.99 11.01
N ILE A 129 3.31 4.08 10.38
CA ILE A 129 3.45 4.54 8.99
C ILE A 129 4.07 3.41 8.16
N LEU A 130 3.48 3.16 7.00
CA LEU A 130 4.09 2.44 5.90
C LEU A 130 4.48 3.45 4.82
N LEU A 131 5.72 3.38 4.37
CA LEU A 131 6.32 4.25 3.36
C LEU A 131 6.71 3.42 2.15
N GLY A 132 6.30 3.85 0.96
CA GLY A 132 6.85 3.39 -0.32
C GLY A 132 7.69 4.50 -0.94
N TYR A 133 8.93 4.20 -1.35
CA TYR A 133 9.85 5.21 -1.85
C TYR A 133 10.90 4.61 -2.79
N GLY A 134 11.50 5.46 -3.61
CA GLY A 134 12.55 5.10 -4.54
C GLY A 134 13.77 6.00 -4.42
N ASP A 135 14.67 5.84 -5.36
CA ASP A 135 15.94 6.56 -5.46
C ASP A 135 15.78 8.09 -5.45
N ILE A 136 14.67 8.61 -6.01
CA ILE A 136 14.40 10.06 -6.04
C ILE A 136 14.27 10.59 -4.60
N PHE A 137 13.58 9.85 -3.72
CA PHE A 137 13.47 10.21 -2.31
C PHE A 137 14.83 10.15 -1.59
N LEU A 138 15.61 9.10 -1.84
CA LEU A 138 16.95 8.97 -1.25
C LEU A 138 17.92 10.10 -1.65
N LYS A 139 17.77 10.63 -2.86
CA LYS A 139 18.56 11.75 -3.38
C LYS A 139 18.08 13.12 -2.93
N SER A 140 16.88 13.22 -2.34
CA SER A 140 16.33 14.48 -1.81
C SER A 140 17.21 15.02 -0.68
N GLN A 141 17.48 16.32 -0.68
CA GLN A 141 18.42 16.95 0.26
C GLN A 141 17.74 17.91 1.23
N ASN A 142 16.61 18.48 0.82
CA ASN A 142 15.91 19.52 1.52
C ASN A 142 14.50 19.06 1.94
N GLN A 143 13.69 20.00 2.40
CA GLN A 143 12.34 19.77 2.86
C GLN A 143 11.44 19.18 1.76
N CYS A 144 10.77 18.08 2.08
CA CYS A 144 9.69 17.54 1.24
C CYS A 144 8.37 18.29 1.47
N THR A 145 7.46 18.15 0.50
CA THR A 145 6.04 18.52 0.65
C THR A 145 5.21 17.25 0.78
N GLU A 146 4.41 17.13 1.84
CA GLU A 146 3.42 16.07 2.03
C GLU A 146 2.08 16.58 1.51
N LEU A 147 1.57 16.01 0.43
CA LEU A 147 0.22 16.22 -0.07
C LEU A 147 -0.71 15.16 0.51
N GLN A 148 -1.48 15.53 1.51
CA GLN A 148 -2.44 14.65 2.14
C GLN A 148 -3.72 14.58 1.28
N ILE A 149 -3.87 13.46 0.55
CA ILE A 149 -5.02 13.22 -0.36
C ILE A 149 -6.21 12.59 0.34
N THR A 150 -5.97 11.82 1.42
CA THR A 150 -6.99 11.38 2.40
C THR A 150 -6.43 11.56 3.80
N GLU A 151 -7.21 11.23 4.84
CA GLU A 151 -6.70 11.21 6.22
C GLU A 151 -5.49 10.27 6.39
N HIS A 152 -5.44 9.18 5.61
CA HIS A 152 -4.50 8.08 5.78
C HIS A 152 -3.44 7.97 4.68
N ILE A 153 -3.68 8.54 3.51
CA ILE A 153 -2.75 8.45 2.37
C ILE A 153 -2.24 9.83 2.02
N SER A 154 -0.93 9.92 1.84
CA SER A 154 -0.26 11.13 1.35
C SER A 154 0.74 10.79 0.24
N LEU A 155 0.90 11.72 -0.70
CA LEU A 155 1.97 11.73 -1.69
C LEU A 155 3.08 12.66 -1.22
N LEU A 156 4.32 12.27 -1.39
CA LEU A 156 5.48 13.10 -1.05
C LEU A 156 6.15 13.63 -2.31
N PHE A 157 6.47 14.90 -2.27
CA PHE A 157 7.19 15.59 -3.34
C PHE A 157 8.49 16.16 -2.78
N ASN A 158 9.59 15.98 -3.50
CA ASN A 158 10.88 16.52 -3.11
C ASN A 158 10.95 18.05 -3.29
N GLU A 159 12.12 18.64 -3.03
CA GLU A 159 12.40 20.08 -3.20
C GLU A 159 12.20 20.60 -4.63
N ASN A 160 12.26 19.72 -5.64
CA ASN A 160 11.99 20.05 -7.03
C ASN A 160 10.51 19.83 -7.42
N HIS A 161 9.65 19.57 -6.44
CA HIS A 161 8.24 19.27 -6.60
C HIS A 161 7.97 17.99 -7.42
N LEU A 162 8.90 17.05 -7.49
CA LEU A 162 8.73 15.76 -8.14
C LEU A 162 8.25 14.73 -7.12
N TYR A 163 7.25 13.93 -7.49
CA TYR A 163 6.76 12.80 -6.69
C TYR A 163 7.88 11.81 -6.42
N CYS A 164 8.07 11.46 -5.17
CA CYS A 164 9.23 10.68 -4.76
C CYS A 164 8.93 9.58 -3.73
N ALA A 165 7.75 9.63 -3.12
CA ALA A 165 7.30 8.61 -2.17
C ALA A 165 5.79 8.73 -1.92
N TRP A 166 5.19 7.67 -1.38
CA TRP A 166 3.88 7.73 -0.75
C TRP A 166 3.98 7.26 0.71
N LEU A 167 3.02 7.67 1.51
CA LEU A 167 2.90 7.14 2.87
C LEU A 167 1.45 6.78 3.19
N MET A 168 1.28 5.70 3.96
CA MET A 168 0.03 5.26 4.53
C MET A 168 0.12 5.28 6.06
N LYS A 169 -0.82 5.98 6.70
CA LYS A 169 -0.95 6.03 8.16
C LYS A 169 -1.94 4.98 8.63
N HIS A 170 -1.57 4.26 9.69
CA HIS A 170 -2.42 3.23 10.30
C HIS A 170 -2.86 2.13 9.34
N PRO A 171 -1.96 1.52 8.57
CA PRO A 171 -2.31 0.51 7.57
C PRO A 171 -3.08 -0.68 8.17
N GLU A 172 -2.84 -1.01 9.43
CA GLU A 172 -3.51 -2.08 10.17
C GLU A 172 -5.04 -1.91 10.27
N GLN A 173 -5.57 -0.72 9.97
CA GLN A 173 -7.02 -0.45 10.00
C GLN A 173 -7.73 -0.86 8.70
N PHE A 174 -6.99 -1.15 7.64
CA PHE A 174 -7.49 -1.25 6.28
C PHE A 174 -7.23 -2.62 5.63
N LEU A 175 -6.89 -3.61 6.46
CA LEU A 175 -6.61 -4.96 5.99
C LEU A 175 -7.85 -5.61 5.39
N VAL A 176 -7.73 -6.08 4.17
CA VAL A 176 -8.77 -6.83 3.46
C VAL A 176 -8.14 -7.92 2.58
N ASN A 177 -8.89 -9.01 2.33
CA ASN A 177 -8.46 -10.08 1.42
C ASN A 177 -8.94 -9.85 -0.02
N LYS A 178 -9.84 -8.91 -0.24
CA LYS A 178 -10.38 -8.54 -1.55
C LYS A 178 -11.03 -7.16 -1.48
N ILE A 179 -11.30 -6.58 -2.63
CA ILE A 179 -12.09 -5.34 -2.72
C ILE A 179 -13.52 -5.65 -2.23
N ALA A 180 -13.83 -5.15 -1.05
CA ALA A 180 -15.10 -5.30 -0.36
C ALA A 180 -15.37 -4.06 0.52
N PRO A 181 -16.61 -3.86 1.03
CA PRO A 181 -16.84 -2.88 2.07
C PRO A 181 -15.91 -3.11 3.26
N ILE A 182 -15.29 -2.04 3.76
CA ILE A 182 -14.43 -2.17 4.91
C ILE A 182 -15.26 -2.42 6.15
N GLU A 183 -15.10 -3.58 6.73
CA GLU A 183 -15.65 -3.89 8.03
C GLU A 183 -14.78 -3.25 9.12
N LYS A 184 -15.39 -2.38 9.93
CA LYS A 184 -14.68 -1.79 11.06
C LYS A 184 -14.44 -2.85 12.13
N TYR A 185 -13.19 -3.01 12.51
CA TYR A 185 -12.79 -3.86 13.62
C TYR A 185 -11.93 -3.07 14.62
N PRO A 186 -11.90 -3.48 15.91
CA PRO A 186 -11.11 -2.78 16.89
C PRO A 186 -9.61 -2.95 16.62
N VAL A 187 -8.91 -1.83 16.52
CA VAL A 187 -7.45 -1.81 16.38
C VAL A 187 -6.83 -1.94 17.77
N THR A 188 -6.52 -3.16 18.15
CA THR A 188 -5.88 -3.46 19.42
C THR A 188 -4.35 -3.31 19.34
N PRO A 189 -3.64 -3.14 20.46
CA PRO A 189 -2.18 -3.19 20.47
C PRO A 189 -1.63 -4.51 19.91
N LEU A 190 -2.35 -5.61 20.11
CA LEU A 190 -1.99 -6.92 19.55
C LEU A 190 -2.08 -6.93 18.04
N LEU A 191 -3.19 -6.42 17.45
CA LEU A 191 -3.32 -6.34 16.01
C LEU A 191 -2.20 -5.47 15.39
N LYS A 192 -1.90 -4.32 16.00
CA LYS A 192 -0.80 -3.48 15.53
C LYS A 192 0.53 -4.22 15.52
N LYS A 193 0.86 -4.88 16.63
CA LYS A 193 2.09 -5.67 16.72
C LYS A 193 2.10 -6.79 15.67
N SER A 194 1.04 -7.58 15.60
CA SER A 194 0.93 -8.68 14.65
C SER A 194 1.03 -8.21 13.18
N PHE A 195 0.44 -7.06 12.86
CA PHE A 195 0.56 -6.46 11.54
C PHE A 195 2.03 -6.20 11.19
N TRP A 196 2.77 -5.52 12.07
CA TRP A 196 4.18 -5.22 11.81
C TRP A 196 5.06 -6.47 11.82
N ASP A 197 4.79 -7.43 12.70
CA ASP A 197 5.51 -8.72 12.72
C ASP A 197 5.34 -9.46 11.37
N VAL A 198 4.11 -9.51 10.83
CA VAL A 198 3.82 -10.11 9.51
C VAL A 198 4.50 -9.32 8.39
N PHE A 199 4.38 -8.01 8.42
CA PHE A 199 4.95 -7.15 7.38
C PHE A 199 6.47 -7.21 7.32
N GLN A 200 7.13 -7.29 8.48
CA GLN A 200 8.58 -7.47 8.56
C GLN A 200 9.01 -8.89 8.14
N PHE A 201 8.18 -9.90 8.44
CA PHE A 201 8.46 -11.27 8.00
C PHE A 201 8.37 -11.41 6.48
N ILE A 202 7.35 -10.82 5.85
CA ILE A 202 7.15 -10.85 4.40
C ILE A 202 8.09 -9.84 3.74
N ASN A 203 9.32 -10.24 3.47
CA ASN A 203 10.32 -9.46 2.75
C ASN A 203 11.03 -10.33 1.70
N GLN A 204 11.75 -9.70 0.78
CA GLN A 204 12.42 -10.37 -0.33
C GLN A 204 13.35 -11.51 0.12
N GLU A 205 14.08 -11.33 1.23
CA GLU A 205 14.97 -12.35 1.76
C GLU A 205 14.19 -13.59 2.22
N LYS A 206 13.12 -13.38 3.01
CA LYS A 206 12.27 -14.49 3.50
C LYS A 206 11.52 -15.19 2.36
N ILE A 207 11.06 -14.44 1.36
CA ILE A 207 10.42 -15.02 0.18
C ILE A 207 11.41 -15.93 -0.56
N SER A 208 12.63 -15.47 -0.82
CA SER A 208 13.65 -16.31 -1.46
C SER A 208 13.98 -17.57 -0.65
N LEU A 209 14.04 -17.47 0.69
CA LEU A 209 14.22 -18.64 1.55
C LEU A 209 13.02 -19.61 1.51
N MET A 210 11.79 -19.08 1.40
CA MET A 210 10.59 -19.92 1.24
C MET A 210 10.56 -20.60 -0.12
N GLU A 211 11.00 -19.95 -1.20
CA GLU A 211 11.19 -20.56 -2.52
C GLU A 211 12.18 -21.75 -2.50
N GLU A 212 13.17 -21.69 -1.60
CA GLU A 212 14.13 -22.77 -1.35
C GLU A 212 13.61 -23.83 -0.34
N GLU A 213 12.37 -23.72 0.11
CA GLU A 213 11.75 -24.56 1.15
C GLU A 213 12.56 -24.60 2.47
N ASP A 214 13.19 -23.48 2.86
CA ASP A 214 14.02 -23.39 4.04
C ASP A 214 13.24 -23.76 5.33
N ILE A 215 13.73 -24.76 6.06
CA ILE A 215 13.04 -25.30 7.23
C ILE A 215 13.02 -24.33 8.43
N PRO A 216 14.10 -23.62 8.77
CA PRO A 216 14.05 -22.53 9.75
C PRO A 216 12.99 -21.49 9.47
N THR A 217 12.91 -21.00 8.22
CA THR A 217 11.90 -20.02 7.80
C THR A 217 10.48 -20.58 7.88
N PHE A 218 10.28 -21.87 7.53
CA PHE A 218 9.00 -22.54 7.74
C PHE A 218 8.57 -22.54 9.22
N HIS A 219 9.48 -22.85 10.14
CA HIS A 219 9.16 -22.86 11.59
C HIS A 219 8.87 -21.47 12.12
N GLU A 220 9.53 -20.45 11.61
CA GLU A 220 9.27 -19.04 11.96
C GLU A 220 7.87 -18.63 11.48
N LEU A 221 7.52 -18.92 10.21
CA LEU A 221 6.21 -18.69 9.61
C LEU A 221 5.10 -19.40 10.41
N LEU A 222 5.29 -20.68 10.72
CA LEU A 222 4.36 -21.49 11.49
C LEU A 222 4.14 -20.93 12.91
N SER A 223 5.21 -20.48 13.56
CA SER A 223 5.13 -19.85 14.89
C SER A 223 4.34 -18.54 14.83
N LEU A 224 4.61 -17.69 13.85
CA LEU A 224 3.92 -16.43 13.64
C LEU A 224 2.43 -16.68 13.36
N TYR A 225 2.10 -17.62 12.46
CA TYR A 225 0.74 -18.04 12.18
C TYR A 225 -0.01 -18.48 13.44
N LYS A 226 0.55 -19.43 14.19
CA LYS A 226 -0.11 -19.95 15.40
C LYS A 226 -0.38 -18.88 16.44
N ASN A 227 0.54 -17.95 16.65
CA ASN A 227 0.38 -16.83 17.57
C ASN A 227 -0.79 -15.92 17.15
N ILE A 228 -0.91 -15.64 15.86
CA ILE A 228 -1.97 -14.78 15.31
C ILE A 228 -3.29 -15.53 15.28
N HIS A 229 -3.30 -16.76 14.77
CA HIS A 229 -4.51 -17.58 14.61
C HIS A 229 -5.22 -17.84 15.94
N SER A 230 -4.47 -18.16 17.00
CA SER A 230 -5.02 -18.41 18.34
C SER A 230 -5.76 -17.21 18.94
N THR A 231 -5.55 -16.02 18.44
CA THR A 231 -6.15 -14.76 18.91
C THR A 231 -7.09 -14.11 17.91
N SER A 232 -7.32 -14.77 16.76
CA SER A 232 -8.04 -14.18 15.62
C SER A 232 -9.56 -14.25 15.69
N GLU A 233 -10.14 -15.11 16.57
CA GLU A 233 -11.58 -15.45 16.53
C GLU A 233 -12.54 -14.25 16.54
N ASN A 234 -12.17 -13.16 17.19
CA ASN A 234 -13.03 -11.98 17.37
C ASN A 234 -12.51 -10.71 16.68
N ASN A 235 -11.53 -10.84 15.78
CA ASN A 235 -10.95 -9.68 15.11
C ASN A 235 -10.65 -9.97 13.64
N ASN A 236 -11.40 -9.33 12.73
CA ASN A 236 -11.26 -9.56 11.29
C ASN A 236 -9.87 -9.19 10.75
N GLY A 237 -9.21 -8.16 11.29
CA GLY A 237 -7.83 -7.84 10.90
C GLY A 237 -6.85 -8.96 11.27
N MET A 238 -7.00 -9.58 12.45
CA MET A 238 -6.20 -10.73 12.86
C MET A 238 -6.48 -11.97 11.98
N LYS A 239 -7.76 -12.19 11.58
CA LYS A 239 -8.11 -13.27 10.64
C LYS A 239 -7.44 -13.07 9.29
N THR A 240 -7.51 -11.84 8.74
CA THR A 240 -6.85 -11.49 7.47
C THR A 240 -5.34 -11.75 7.53
N LEU A 241 -4.67 -11.39 8.63
CA LEU A 241 -3.24 -11.69 8.80
C LEU A 241 -2.95 -13.20 8.88
N ALA A 242 -3.76 -13.97 9.61
CA ALA A 242 -3.61 -15.42 9.69
C ALA A 242 -3.83 -16.10 8.33
N GLU A 243 -4.89 -15.70 7.61
CA GLU A 243 -5.16 -16.20 6.26
C GLU A 243 -3.99 -15.93 5.32
N LYS A 244 -3.41 -14.72 5.36
CA LYS A 244 -2.25 -14.41 4.52
C LYS A 244 -1.04 -15.29 4.83
N LEU A 245 -0.72 -15.51 6.11
CA LEU A 245 0.39 -16.39 6.49
C LEU A 245 0.14 -17.84 6.07
N PHE A 246 -1.12 -18.28 6.13
CA PHE A 246 -1.50 -19.60 5.63
C PHE A 246 -1.31 -19.71 4.11
N ASP A 247 -1.76 -18.70 3.36
CA ASP A 247 -1.61 -18.65 1.89
C ASP A 247 -0.12 -18.65 1.49
N PHE A 248 0.73 -17.92 2.22
CA PHE A 248 2.17 -17.98 2.01
C PHE A 248 2.71 -19.40 2.23
N ALA A 249 2.31 -20.04 3.33
CA ALA A 249 2.75 -21.42 3.58
C ALA A 249 2.28 -22.39 2.46
N ASP A 250 1.04 -22.29 2.03
CA ASP A 250 0.47 -23.16 0.98
C ASP A 250 1.13 -22.94 -0.39
N ASN A 251 1.61 -21.73 -0.67
CA ASN A 251 2.29 -21.44 -1.93
C ASN A 251 3.73 -21.98 -2.01
N PHE A 252 4.43 -22.08 -0.88
CA PHE A 252 5.87 -22.39 -0.87
C PHE A 252 6.19 -23.78 -0.29
N TYR A 253 5.30 -24.36 0.53
CA TYR A 253 5.61 -25.57 1.27
C TYR A 253 4.72 -26.76 0.88
N SER A 254 5.24 -27.96 1.10
CA SER A 254 4.56 -29.20 0.72
C SER A 254 3.30 -29.46 1.54
N GLN A 255 2.38 -30.28 0.99
CA GLN A 255 1.16 -30.70 1.68
C GLN A 255 1.43 -31.44 3.03
N GLU A 256 2.60 -32.04 3.20
CA GLU A 256 2.98 -32.66 4.47
C GLU A 256 3.29 -31.62 5.53
N GLN A 257 3.98 -30.54 5.15
CA GLN A 257 4.29 -29.42 6.03
C GLN A 257 3.02 -28.64 6.37
N MET A 258 2.08 -28.49 5.43
CA MET A 258 0.81 -27.81 5.66
C MET A 258 -0.06 -28.45 6.75
N LYS A 259 0.12 -29.74 7.08
CA LYS A 259 -0.57 -30.41 8.19
C LYS A 259 -0.27 -29.76 9.57
N PHE A 260 0.82 -29.04 9.71
CA PHE A 260 1.17 -28.35 10.96
C PHE A 260 0.40 -27.06 11.20
N PHE A 261 -0.30 -26.55 10.15
CA PHE A 261 -1.16 -25.36 10.24
C PHE A 261 -2.59 -25.67 10.70
N HIS A 262 -2.97 -26.93 10.70
CA HIS A 262 -4.24 -27.47 11.21
C HIS A 262 -4.06 -28.09 12.58
#